data_f9e55cde35659e92ae58f52d162d51ce
#
_entry.id   f9e55cde35659e92ae58f52d162d51ce
#
_cell.length_a   1.000
_cell.length_b   1.000
_cell.length_c   1.000
_cell.angle_alpha   90.00
_cell.angle_beta   90.00
_cell.angle_gamma   90.00
#
_symmetry.space_group_name_H-M   'P 1'
#
loop_
_entity.id
_entity.type
_entity.pdbx_description
1 polymer ?
#
loop_
_entity_poly.entity_id
_entity_poly.type
_entity_poly.pdbx_seq_one_letter_code
_entity_poly.pdbx_strand_id
1 'polypeptide(L)'
;MKISFNPLYYIKPDKGRAIIMTAQLGRNTELHINETFETIIHPLHAMILSFFDGRELEDVVHDIQINIGIDEGLIKHFVRDLLNCKTYLRVRCNGGFSVFPPNTLITGAYNREKRLSWRNYIYETVDLGMRRHYTPSSITLMVNNICYTQCHYCYADKRQKVSCTIPFERIKKIIQEASSLHVRTFDVIGGEFFLFDNWYELLKVLHANNFHPYLSTKLPLRETTVTKLKNAGIQDIQVSLDSLIGGHLATSLFVDESYAYKIQKTILLLDKYKIPIYIHTVLSQRTGSIEDIKSIYNFIKDIPSIKEWKIDKAGKSMYANTPYEDIEIPEKGVEKIAMFIDSIKDDVSFPIRAPRPKVANQLAENMKEEDFFTRGLCSGNYSSMFILPDGKVTMCEELYWIPKFIIGNIKEQSLTEIWNSQKALSLFNTTQEDIPASSLCHSCSDFLKCRSIKQVCYKEIVKQHGQEKWYFPDVNCPYTNMKSK
;
A
#
# COMPACT_ATOMS: atom_id res chain seq x y z
N MET A 1 -27.51 6.57 -23.79
CA MET A 1 -26.03 6.62 -23.57
C MET A 1 -25.71 5.89 -22.29
N LYS A 2 -24.92 4.81 -22.38
CA LYS A 2 -24.50 4.02 -21.21
C LYS A 2 -23.43 4.75 -20.42
N ILE A 3 -23.58 4.80 -19.08
CA ILE A 3 -22.64 5.48 -18.18
C ILE A 3 -22.29 4.57 -17.00
N SER A 4 -21.01 4.49 -16.68
CA SER A 4 -20.50 3.79 -15.50
C SER A 4 -19.79 4.73 -14.55
N PHE A 5 -19.86 4.45 -13.26
CA PHE A 5 -18.86 4.94 -12.31
C PHE A 5 -17.52 4.28 -12.67
N ASN A 6 -16.48 5.10 -12.78
CA ASN A 6 -15.18 4.65 -13.26
C ASN A 6 -14.62 3.51 -12.38
N PRO A 7 -14.29 2.34 -12.96
CA PRO A 7 -13.76 1.20 -12.20
C PRO A 7 -12.40 1.47 -11.56
N LEU A 8 -11.66 2.50 -12.00
CA LEU A 8 -10.41 2.93 -11.35
C LEU A 8 -10.63 3.46 -9.92
N TYR A 9 -11.87 3.75 -9.55
CA TYR A 9 -12.22 4.34 -8.27
C TYR A 9 -13.09 3.42 -7.43
N TYR A 10 -12.95 3.54 -6.13
CA TYR A 10 -13.75 2.87 -5.12
C TYR A 10 -14.38 3.92 -4.20
N ILE A 11 -15.67 3.77 -3.88
CA ILE A 11 -16.36 4.64 -2.92
C ILE A 11 -16.54 3.86 -1.63
N LYS A 12 -15.91 4.31 -0.55
CA LYS A 12 -16.03 3.73 0.78
C LYS A 12 -17.02 4.53 1.63
N PRO A 13 -18.03 3.89 2.25
CA PRO A 13 -18.82 4.50 3.30
C PRO A 13 -17.93 4.82 4.52
N ASP A 14 -18.07 6.04 5.08
CA ASP A 14 -17.25 6.45 6.22
C ASP A 14 -18.05 7.47 7.06
N LYS A 15 -18.68 7.03 8.11
CA LYS A 15 -19.60 7.71 9.04
C LYS A 15 -19.83 9.21 8.77
N GLY A 16 -20.97 9.55 8.16
CA GLY A 16 -21.34 10.93 7.82
C GLY A 16 -20.74 11.47 6.53
N ARG A 17 -19.91 10.69 5.82
CA ARG A 17 -19.28 11.02 4.52
C ARG A 17 -19.05 9.76 3.70
N ALA A 18 -18.64 9.92 2.47
CA ALA A 18 -18.05 8.84 1.68
C ALA A 18 -16.68 9.27 1.15
N ILE A 19 -15.81 8.31 0.93
CA ILE A 19 -14.44 8.53 0.47
C ILE A 19 -14.28 7.89 -0.90
N ILE A 20 -13.94 8.69 -1.92
CA ILE A 20 -13.48 8.16 -3.21
C ILE A 20 -11.97 7.97 -3.12
N MET A 21 -11.52 6.78 -3.43
CA MET A 21 -10.11 6.42 -3.47
C MET A 21 -9.79 5.56 -4.68
N THR A 22 -8.52 5.42 -5.00
CA THR A 22 -8.07 4.50 -6.04
C THR A 22 -8.52 3.08 -5.71
N ALA A 23 -9.20 2.40 -6.63
CA ALA A 23 -9.59 1.00 -6.46
C ALA A 23 -8.35 0.10 -6.38
N GLN A 24 -8.48 -1.02 -5.67
CA GLN A 24 -7.52 -2.11 -5.79
C GLN A 24 -7.80 -2.83 -7.11
N LEU A 25 -7.16 -2.35 -8.16
CA LEU A 25 -7.13 -3.07 -9.43
C LEU A 25 -5.94 -4.04 -9.35
N GLY A 26 -6.13 -5.26 -9.84
CA GLY A 26 -4.99 -6.13 -10.09
C GLY A 26 -3.97 -5.34 -10.93
N ARG A 27 -2.67 -5.57 -10.71
CA ARG A 27 -1.60 -4.82 -11.38
C ARG A 27 -1.63 -4.95 -12.91
N ASN A 28 -2.37 -5.92 -13.42
CA ASN A 28 -2.53 -6.22 -14.85
C ASN A 28 -3.61 -5.42 -15.59
N THR A 29 -4.28 -4.48 -14.96
CA THR A 29 -5.27 -3.69 -15.67
C THR A 29 -4.58 -2.67 -16.57
N GLU A 30 -5.05 -2.53 -17.81
CA GLU A 30 -4.61 -1.49 -18.75
C GLU A 30 -4.86 -0.07 -18.23
N LEU A 31 -5.59 0.04 -17.14
CA LEU A 31 -5.99 1.26 -16.49
C LEU A 31 -4.99 1.60 -15.38
N HIS A 32 -3.85 2.21 -15.73
CA HIS A 32 -2.89 2.68 -14.76
C HIS A 32 -3.31 4.03 -14.18
N ILE A 33 -3.58 4.07 -12.87
CA ILE A 33 -3.53 5.32 -12.12
C ILE A 33 -2.11 5.46 -11.56
N ASN A 34 -1.39 6.45 -12.05
CA ASN A 34 -0.02 6.71 -11.60
C ASN A 34 0.07 7.23 -10.16
N GLU A 35 -1.05 7.65 -9.57
CA GLU A 35 -1.11 8.25 -8.24
C GLU A 35 -2.22 7.63 -7.39
N THR A 36 -1.89 7.29 -6.15
CA THR A 36 -2.90 7.00 -5.14
C THR A 36 -3.48 8.32 -4.65
N PHE A 37 -4.78 8.46 -4.67
CA PHE A 37 -5.45 9.62 -4.12
C PHE A 37 -6.66 9.22 -3.27
N GLU A 38 -7.13 10.17 -2.51
CA GLU A 38 -8.36 10.05 -1.74
C GLU A 38 -9.06 11.42 -1.71
N THR A 39 -10.36 11.40 -1.91
CA THR A 39 -11.21 12.59 -1.83
C THR A 39 -12.46 12.31 -1.02
N ILE A 40 -12.99 13.34 -0.39
CA ILE A 40 -14.22 13.24 0.41
C ILE A 40 -15.39 13.77 -0.42
N ILE A 41 -16.51 13.04 -0.35
CA ILE A 41 -17.77 13.44 -0.95
C ILE A 41 -18.93 13.35 0.03
N HIS A 42 -19.92 14.18 -0.20
CA HIS A 42 -21.19 14.15 0.52
C HIS A 42 -21.89 12.80 0.33
N PRO A 43 -22.51 12.21 1.36
CA PRO A 43 -23.23 10.94 1.25
C PRO A 43 -24.23 10.88 0.11
N LEU A 44 -24.99 11.95 -0.11
CA LEU A 44 -25.95 12.04 -1.22
C LEU A 44 -25.29 11.83 -2.59
N HIS A 45 -24.12 12.39 -2.81
CA HIS A 45 -23.38 12.17 -4.06
C HIS A 45 -22.91 10.72 -4.21
N ALA A 46 -22.52 10.08 -3.10
CA ALA A 46 -22.18 8.66 -3.11
C ALA A 46 -23.40 7.78 -3.41
N MET A 47 -24.58 8.14 -2.85
CA MET A 47 -25.85 7.49 -3.19
C MET A 47 -26.13 7.57 -4.69
N ILE A 48 -26.05 8.76 -5.29
CA ILE A 48 -26.25 8.97 -6.73
C ILE A 48 -25.25 8.14 -7.53
N LEU A 49 -23.95 8.22 -7.20
CA LEU A 49 -22.88 7.51 -7.93
C LEU A 49 -23.04 5.98 -7.88
N SER A 50 -23.69 5.44 -6.86
CA SER A 50 -23.90 3.99 -6.72
C SER A 50 -24.83 3.40 -7.78
N PHE A 51 -25.63 4.20 -8.49
CA PHE A 51 -26.53 3.74 -9.54
C PHE A 51 -25.85 3.60 -10.92
N PHE A 52 -24.68 4.23 -11.13
CA PHE A 52 -24.01 4.23 -12.42
C PHE A 52 -23.28 2.91 -12.70
N ASP A 53 -23.99 1.99 -13.31
CA ASP A 53 -23.61 0.58 -13.52
C ASP A 53 -23.38 0.17 -14.98
N GLY A 54 -23.36 1.11 -15.86
CA GLY A 54 -23.23 0.84 -17.29
C GLY A 54 -24.55 0.61 -18.01
N ARG A 55 -25.69 0.84 -17.34
CA ARG A 55 -27.02 0.92 -17.98
C ARG A 55 -27.18 2.24 -18.72
N GLU A 56 -28.29 2.36 -19.45
CA GLU A 56 -28.68 3.62 -20.10
C GLU A 56 -28.95 4.72 -19.05
N LEU A 57 -28.53 5.95 -19.38
CA LEU A 57 -28.65 7.09 -18.47
C LEU A 57 -30.10 7.33 -18.01
N GLU A 58 -31.07 7.19 -18.90
CA GLU A 58 -32.47 7.43 -18.57
C GLU A 58 -33.01 6.46 -17.52
N ASP A 59 -32.59 5.17 -17.59
CA ASP A 59 -32.96 4.14 -16.60
C ASP A 59 -32.31 4.45 -15.23
N VAL A 60 -31.07 4.91 -15.24
CA VAL A 60 -30.36 5.30 -14.02
C VAL A 60 -31.01 6.53 -13.38
N VAL A 61 -31.34 7.54 -14.17
CA VAL A 61 -32.01 8.75 -13.70
C VAL A 61 -33.35 8.41 -13.08
N HIS A 62 -34.15 7.58 -13.75
CA HIS A 62 -35.45 7.12 -13.25
C HIS A 62 -35.32 6.41 -11.89
N ASP A 63 -34.37 5.49 -11.76
CA ASP A 63 -34.11 4.79 -10.51
C ASP A 63 -33.68 5.74 -9.38
N ILE A 64 -32.86 6.74 -9.66
CA ILE A 64 -32.45 7.76 -8.68
C ILE A 64 -33.65 8.57 -8.21
N GLN A 65 -34.52 9.01 -9.15
CA GLN A 65 -35.76 9.74 -8.81
C GLN A 65 -36.67 8.94 -7.88
N ILE A 66 -36.91 7.66 -8.20
CA ILE A 66 -37.77 6.79 -7.39
C ILE A 66 -37.19 6.52 -6.00
N ASN A 67 -35.87 6.23 -5.91
CA ASN A 67 -35.26 5.76 -4.66
C ASN A 67 -34.77 6.88 -3.76
N ILE A 68 -34.37 8.03 -4.33
CA ILE A 68 -33.75 9.14 -3.57
C ILE A 68 -34.60 10.41 -3.63
N GLY A 69 -35.45 10.57 -4.66
CA GLY A 69 -36.33 11.73 -4.79
C GLY A 69 -35.67 13.00 -5.32
N ILE A 70 -34.60 12.86 -6.13
CA ILE A 70 -33.90 14.01 -6.73
C ILE A 70 -34.49 14.36 -8.10
N ASP A 71 -34.59 15.63 -8.39
CA ASP A 71 -35.04 16.13 -9.69
C ASP A 71 -34.14 15.66 -10.85
N GLU A 72 -34.76 15.26 -11.95
CA GLU A 72 -34.09 14.75 -13.15
C GLU A 72 -33.10 15.77 -13.73
N GLY A 73 -33.46 17.05 -13.78
CA GLY A 73 -32.61 18.11 -14.32
C GLY A 73 -31.32 18.25 -13.50
N LEU A 74 -31.42 18.16 -12.16
CA LEU A 74 -30.27 18.19 -11.26
C LEU A 74 -29.36 16.98 -11.46
N ILE A 75 -29.91 15.77 -11.62
CA ILE A 75 -29.13 14.55 -11.87
C ILE A 75 -28.41 14.69 -13.21
N LYS A 76 -29.07 15.06 -14.27
CA LYS A 76 -28.49 15.23 -15.63
C LYS A 76 -27.42 16.32 -15.65
N HIS A 77 -27.59 17.40 -14.90
CA HIS A 77 -26.56 18.43 -14.75
C HIS A 77 -25.32 17.89 -14.05
N PHE A 78 -25.49 17.22 -12.92
CA PHE A 78 -24.40 16.61 -12.17
C PHE A 78 -23.62 15.58 -13.01
N VAL A 79 -24.32 14.72 -13.75
CA VAL A 79 -23.70 13.75 -14.65
C VAL A 79 -22.87 14.42 -15.73
N ARG A 80 -23.43 15.48 -16.37
CA ARG A 80 -22.72 16.23 -17.40
C ARG A 80 -21.43 16.85 -16.87
N ASP A 81 -21.45 17.41 -15.66
CA ASP A 81 -20.29 18.03 -15.05
C ASP A 81 -19.20 16.99 -14.76
N LEU A 82 -19.56 15.80 -14.26
CA LEU A 82 -18.62 14.72 -13.98
C LEU A 82 -18.03 14.07 -15.26
N LEU A 83 -18.82 13.97 -16.34
CA LEU A 83 -18.32 13.45 -17.63
C LEU A 83 -17.35 14.41 -18.32
N ASN A 84 -17.54 15.72 -18.13
CA ASN A 84 -16.70 16.75 -18.72
C ASN A 84 -15.49 17.11 -17.85
N CYS A 85 -15.43 16.63 -16.63
CA CYS A 85 -14.37 16.97 -15.68
C CYS A 85 -13.07 16.21 -15.99
N LYS A 86 -12.07 16.93 -16.49
CA LYS A 86 -10.72 16.39 -16.76
C LYS A 86 -9.71 16.65 -15.63
N THR A 87 -10.13 17.39 -14.61
CA THR A 87 -9.35 17.69 -13.41
C THR A 87 -10.21 17.38 -12.18
N TYR A 88 -9.87 17.90 -10.99
CA TYR A 88 -10.72 17.77 -9.81
C TYR A 88 -11.91 18.72 -9.88
N LEU A 89 -13.14 18.17 -9.71
CA LEU A 89 -14.37 18.96 -9.60
C LEU A 89 -14.73 19.16 -8.13
N ARG A 90 -14.90 20.41 -7.70
CA ARG A 90 -15.38 20.75 -6.35
C ARG A 90 -16.83 21.22 -6.42
N VAL A 91 -17.71 20.50 -5.73
CA VAL A 91 -19.13 20.82 -5.64
C VAL A 91 -19.45 21.26 -4.22
N ARG A 92 -19.98 22.48 -4.06
CA ARG A 92 -20.42 22.97 -2.76
C ARG A 92 -21.68 22.22 -2.32
N CYS A 93 -21.72 21.80 -1.08
CA CYS A 93 -22.86 21.12 -0.47
C CYS A 93 -22.98 21.51 1.01
N ASN A 94 -24.06 21.07 1.65
CA ASN A 94 -24.21 21.30 3.08
C ASN A 94 -23.06 20.62 3.85
N GLY A 95 -22.41 21.36 4.74
CA GLY A 95 -21.26 20.89 5.52
C GLY A 95 -19.89 21.03 4.83
N GLY A 96 -19.81 21.55 3.59
CA GLY A 96 -18.51 21.77 2.93
C GLY A 96 -18.50 21.55 1.43
N PHE A 97 -17.52 20.78 0.95
CA PHE A 97 -17.33 20.47 -0.46
C PHE A 97 -17.19 18.97 -0.69
N SER A 98 -17.89 18.47 -1.72
CA SER A 98 -17.51 17.20 -2.35
C SER A 98 -16.41 17.45 -3.38
N VAL A 99 -15.40 16.58 -3.40
CA VAL A 99 -14.30 16.67 -4.37
C VAL A 99 -14.28 15.39 -5.19
N PHE A 100 -14.43 15.51 -6.50
CA PHE A 100 -14.45 14.39 -7.43
C PHE A 100 -13.16 14.37 -8.24
N PRO A 101 -12.52 13.20 -8.39
CA PRO A 101 -11.37 13.05 -9.27
C PRO A 101 -11.79 13.12 -10.75
N PRO A 102 -10.83 13.34 -11.68
CA PRO A 102 -11.13 13.35 -13.11
C PRO A 102 -11.75 12.01 -13.54
N ASN A 103 -12.65 12.08 -14.53
CA ASN A 103 -13.32 10.89 -15.07
C ASN A 103 -14.03 10.04 -13.99
N THR A 104 -14.64 10.66 -12.98
CA THR A 104 -15.44 9.95 -11.96
C THR A 104 -16.56 9.13 -12.61
N LEU A 105 -17.20 9.67 -13.64
CA LEU A 105 -18.11 8.95 -14.54
C LEU A 105 -17.46 8.81 -15.92
N ILE A 106 -17.72 7.69 -16.58
CA ILE A 106 -17.21 7.38 -17.93
C ILE A 106 -18.35 6.81 -18.79
N THR A 107 -18.27 7.03 -20.10
CA THR A 107 -19.18 6.44 -21.06
C THR A 107 -18.83 4.97 -21.30
N GLY A 108 -19.86 4.12 -21.41
CA GLY A 108 -19.72 2.69 -21.63
C GLY A 108 -20.27 1.84 -20.49
N ALA A 109 -20.34 0.54 -20.72
CA ALA A 109 -20.76 -0.45 -19.73
C ALA A 109 -19.53 -1.18 -19.20
N TYR A 110 -19.12 -0.85 -17.97
CA TYR A 110 -18.04 -1.50 -17.27
C TYR A 110 -18.57 -2.31 -16.10
N ASN A 111 -18.30 -3.61 -16.09
CA ASN A 111 -18.79 -4.49 -15.04
C ASN A 111 -17.89 -4.35 -13.80
N ARG A 112 -18.51 -4.24 -12.63
CA ARG A 112 -17.85 -4.27 -11.32
C ARG A 112 -18.26 -5.51 -10.58
N GLU A 113 -17.29 -6.22 -10.03
CA GLU A 113 -17.53 -7.43 -9.24
C GLU A 113 -18.31 -7.15 -7.95
N LYS A 114 -18.12 -5.99 -7.34
CA LYS A 114 -18.84 -5.60 -6.10
C LYS A 114 -19.28 -4.15 -6.15
N ARG A 115 -20.58 -3.95 -5.97
CA ARG A 115 -21.20 -2.61 -5.86
C ARG A 115 -21.79 -2.42 -4.49
N LEU A 116 -21.63 -1.24 -3.96
CA LEU A 116 -22.35 -0.82 -2.78
C LEU A 116 -23.72 -0.28 -3.18
N SER A 117 -24.74 -0.63 -2.39
CA SER A 117 -26.07 -0.05 -2.54
C SER A 117 -26.05 1.40 -2.05
N TRP A 118 -26.89 2.25 -2.63
CA TRP A 118 -27.11 3.60 -2.12
C TRP A 118 -27.46 3.65 -0.63
N ARG A 119 -28.08 2.59 -0.08
CA ARG A 119 -28.41 2.44 1.34
C ARG A 119 -27.18 2.43 2.26
N ASN A 120 -26.02 2.09 1.75
CA ASN A 120 -24.77 2.12 2.54
C ASN A 120 -24.31 3.53 2.88
N TYR A 121 -24.90 4.55 2.28
CA TYR A 121 -24.52 5.97 2.45
C TYR A 121 -25.59 6.79 3.16
N ILE A 122 -26.56 6.15 3.83
CA ILE A 122 -27.58 6.84 4.64
C ILE A 122 -26.97 7.14 6.01
N TYR A 123 -26.89 8.43 6.36
CA TYR A 123 -26.36 8.89 7.65
C TYR A 123 -27.27 9.99 8.23
N GLU A 124 -27.42 10.02 9.54
CA GLU A 124 -28.18 11.05 10.27
C GLU A 124 -27.45 12.41 10.26
N THR A 125 -26.13 12.38 10.22
CA THR A 125 -25.30 13.59 10.23
C THR A 125 -24.29 13.55 9.10
N VAL A 126 -23.95 14.72 8.56
CA VAL A 126 -22.95 14.89 7.51
C VAL A 126 -21.72 15.55 8.09
N ASP A 127 -20.54 15.00 7.76
CA ASP A 127 -19.26 15.50 8.21
C ASP A 127 -18.19 15.36 7.13
N LEU A 128 -17.94 16.45 6.41
CA LEU A 128 -16.99 16.50 5.30
C LEU A 128 -15.59 16.95 5.70
N GLY A 129 -15.29 16.97 7.00
CA GLY A 129 -13.94 17.30 7.50
C GLY A 129 -12.91 16.26 7.10
N MET A 130 -11.70 16.72 6.72
CA MET A 130 -10.54 15.85 6.53
C MET A 130 -10.08 15.34 7.88
N ARG A 131 -10.30 14.08 8.15
CA ARG A 131 -9.93 13.42 9.42
C ARG A 131 -9.69 11.93 9.21
N ARG A 132 -9.12 11.29 10.20
CA ARG A 132 -8.95 9.84 10.27
C ARG A 132 -10.20 9.09 9.80
N HIS A 133 -10.02 8.03 9.03
CA HIS A 133 -11.15 7.17 8.61
C HIS A 133 -11.83 6.58 9.85
N TYR A 134 -13.15 6.47 9.80
CA TYR A 134 -13.92 5.89 10.91
C TYR A 134 -13.69 4.37 11.03
N THR A 135 -13.36 3.70 9.90
CA THR A 135 -12.90 2.31 9.84
C THR A 135 -11.68 2.24 8.92
N PRO A 136 -10.76 1.28 9.10
CA PRO A 136 -9.59 1.18 8.23
C PRO A 136 -10.01 0.97 6.78
N SER A 137 -9.25 1.51 5.85
CA SER A 137 -9.42 1.28 4.41
C SER A 137 -8.44 0.25 3.86
N SER A 138 -7.36 0.00 4.59
CA SER A 138 -6.35 -0.99 4.26
C SER A 138 -5.93 -1.78 5.50
N ILE A 139 -5.85 -3.09 5.35
CA ILE A 139 -5.36 -3.99 6.39
C ILE A 139 -4.25 -4.85 5.80
N THR A 140 -3.17 -5.01 6.55
CA THR A 140 -2.12 -5.98 6.22
C THR A 140 -2.00 -6.99 7.34
N LEU A 141 -2.10 -8.28 7.01
CA LEU A 141 -1.88 -9.39 7.93
C LEU A 141 -0.50 -10.00 7.67
N MET A 142 0.37 -9.92 8.65
CA MET A 142 1.62 -10.64 8.66
C MET A 142 1.41 -12.04 9.26
N VAL A 143 1.59 -13.09 8.46
CA VAL A 143 1.36 -14.47 8.93
C VAL A 143 2.55 -15.10 9.63
N ASN A 144 3.76 -14.59 9.42
CA ASN A 144 4.99 -14.99 10.10
C ASN A 144 6.11 -13.98 9.81
N ASN A 145 7.21 -14.06 10.53
CA ASN A 145 8.48 -13.38 10.18
C ASN A 145 9.61 -14.37 9.85
N ILE A 146 9.23 -15.60 9.47
CA ILE A 146 10.14 -16.69 9.12
C ILE A 146 10.35 -16.67 7.61
N CYS A 147 11.61 -16.75 7.15
CA CYS A 147 11.95 -16.74 5.74
C CYS A 147 12.71 -18.01 5.34
N TYR A 148 12.64 -18.32 4.04
CA TYR A 148 13.51 -19.30 3.39
C TYR A 148 14.95 -18.78 3.23
N THR A 149 15.09 -17.46 3.01
CA THR A 149 16.38 -16.76 2.85
C THR A 149 16.71 -15.92 4.08
N GLN A 150 17.99 -15.55 4.22
CA GLN A 150 18.46 -14.66 5.29
C GLN A 150 19.10 -13.41 4.68
N CYS A 151 18.33 -12.67 3.85
CA CYS A 151 18.81 -11.50 3.13
C CYS A 151 19.57 -10.55 4.06
N HIS A 152 20.83 -10.22 3.73
CA HIS A 152 21.67 -9.34 4.56
C HIS A 152 21.12 -7.91 4.64
N TYR A 153 20.32 -7.49 3.67
CA TYR A 153 19.66 -6.18 3.59
C TYR A 153 18.21 -6.15 4.12
N CYS A 154 17.78 -7.24 4.81
CA CYS A 154 16.37 -7.33 5.22
C CYS A 154 16.00 -6.24 6.22
N TYR A 155 14.89 -5.53 5.96
CA TYR A 155 14.37 -4.50 6.86
C TYR A 155 13.51 -5.07 7.99
N ALA A 156 13.06 -6.33 7.88
CA ALA A 156 12.13 -6.93 8.82
C ALA A 156 12.80 -7.25 10.17
N ASP A 157 12.02 -7.14 11.25
CA ASP A 157 12.45 -7.58 12.58
C ASP A 157 12.51 -9.12 12.64
N LYS A 158 13.73 -9.63 12.68
CA LYS A 158 14.03 -11.07 12.75
C LYS A 158 14.69 -11.48 14.07
N ARG A 159 14.73 -10.61 15.07
CA ARG A 159 15.35 -10.89 16.37
C ARG A 159 14.69 -12.07 17.09
N GLN A 160 13.39 -12.27 16.86
CA GLN A 160 12.65 -13.44 17.30
C GLN A 160 11.86 -14.01 16.13
N LYS A 161 11.84 -15.34 16.00
CA LYS A 161 11.02 -16.03 15.00
C LYS A 161 9.60 -16.19 15.55
N VAL A 162 8.62 -15.65 14.85
CA VAL A 162 7.21 -15.69 15.23
C VAL A 162 6.40 -16.30 14.10
N SER A 163 5.76 -17.43 14.36
CA SER A 163 4.74 -18.02 13.50
C SER A 163 3.36 -17.46 13.84
N CYS A 164 2.39 -17.61 12.93
CA CYS A 164 1.03 -17.23 13.21
C CYS A 164 0.46 -18.01 14.39
N THR A 165 0.04 -17.30 15.42
CA THR A 165 -0.69 -17.87 16.57
C THR A 165 -2.15 -17.44 16.63
N ILE A 166 -2.64 -16.77 15.57
CA ILE A 166 -4.06 -16.44 15.42
C ILE A 166 -4.77 -17.71 14.91
N PRO A 167 -5.79 -18.22 15.59
CA PRO A 167 -6.56 -19.35 15.08
C PRO A 167 -7.12 -19.06 13.68
N PHE A 168 -7.04 -20.03 12.77
CA PHE A 168 -7.43 -19.79 11.38
C PHE A 168 -8.91 -19.37 11.24
N GLU A 169 -9.79 -19.91 12.07
CA GLU A 169 -11.20 -19.49 12.13
C GLU A 169 -11.34 -18.01 12.56
N ARG A 170 -10.43 -17.50 13.39
CA ARG A 170 -10.41 -16.07 13.73
C ARG A 170 -9.97 -15.25 12.54
N ILE A 171 -8.97 -15.69 11.78
CA ILE A 171 -8.54 -15.02 10.53
C ILE A 171 -9.71 -14.90 9.55
N LYS A 172 -10.47 -15.98 9.35
CA LYS A 172 -11.67 -15.94 8.49
C LYS A 172 -12.68 -14.89 8.96
N LYS A 173 -12.96 -14.83 10.26
CA LYS A 173 -13.87 -13.82 10.84
C LYS A 173 -13.36 -12.39 10.62
N ILE A 174 -12.04 -12.15 10.76
CA ILE A 174 -11.43 -10.84 10.52
C ILE A 174 -11.60 -10.43 9.04
N ILE A 175 -11.42 -11.37 8.10
CA ILE A 175 -11.59 -11.08 6.67
C ILE A 175 -13.07 -10.76 6.36
N GLN A 176 -14.01 -11.50 6.94
CA GLN A 176 -15.45 -11.22 6.81
C GLN A 176 -15.81 -9.85 7.41
N GLU A 177 -15.28 -9.53 8.61
CA GLU A 177 -15.46 -8.24 9.26
C GLU A 177 -14.89 -7.11 8.37
N ALA A 178 -13.68 -7.27 7.83
CA ALA A 178 -13.08 -6.31 6.91
C ALA A 178 -13.94 -6.09 5.65
N SER A 179 -14.51 -7.16 5.09
CA SER A 179 -15.43 -7.07 3.95
C SER A 179 -16.72 -6.32 4.32
N SER A 180 -17.29 -6.54 5.50
CA SER A 180 -18.50 -5.84 5.97
C SER A 180 -18.25 -4.37 6.31
N LEU A 181 -17.04 -4.03 6.72
CA LEU A 181 -16.59 -2.66 6.96
C LEU A 181 -16.16 -1.92 5.68
N HIS A 182 -16.34 -2.54 4.54
CA HIS A 182 -15.95 -1.99 3.24
C HIS A 182 -14.47 -1.60 3.17
N VAL A 183 -13.61 -2.41 3.81
CA VAL A 183 -12.15 -2.29 3.65
C VAL A 183 -11.82 -2.49 2.18
N ARG A 184 -10.99 -1.59 1.63
CA ARG A 184 -10.61 -1.62 0.22
C ARG A 184 -9.59 -2.72 -0.08
N THR A 185 -8.57 -2.84 0.77
CA THR A 185 -7.48 -3.81 0.58
C THR A 185 -7.26 -4.64 1.83
N PHE A 186 -7.10 -5.93 1.65
CA PHE A 186 -6.64 -6.85 2.68
C PHE A 186 -5.45 -7.61 2.14
N ASP A 187 -4.25 -7.13 2.49
CA ASP A 187 -3.00 -7.71 2.04
C ASP A 187 -2.45 -8.72 3.05
N VAL A 188 -1.66 -9.66 2.55
CA VAL A 188 -0.99 -10.67 3.35
C VAL A 188 0.51 -10.66 3.07
N ILE A 189 1.28 -10.65 4.14
CA ILE A 189 2.73 -10.72 4.05
C ILE A 189 3.27 -11.73 5.06
N GLY A 190 4.56 -11.99 4.97
CA GLY A 190 5.29 -12.75 5.97
C GLY A 190 6.77 -12.38 5.92
N GLY A 191 7.58 -13.12 6.63
CA GLY A 191 8.93 -13.29 6.21
C GLY A 191 8.93 -13.99 4.84
N GLU A 192 8.33 -15.19 4.78
CA GLU A 192 7.92 -15.85 3.55
C GLU A 192 6.49 -16.37 3.71
N PHE A 193 5.58 -15.82 2.90
CA PHE A 193 4.15 -16.13 2.97
C PHE A 193 3.85 -17.63 2.81
N PHE A 194 4.54 -18.30 1.88
CA PHE A 194 4.30 -19.72 1.56
C PHE A 194 4.80 -20.70 2.64
N LEU A 195 5.45 -20.21 3.69
CA LEU A 195 5.77 -20.99 4.89
C LEU A 195 4.63 -21.00 5.92
N PHE A 196 3.52 -20.32 5.66
CA PHE A 196 2.31 -20.40 6.46
C PHE A 196 1.47 -21.62 6.03
N ASP A 197 1.22 -22.57 6.91
CA ASP A 197 0.57 -23.83 6.55
C ASP A 197 -0.78 -23.66 5.85
N ASN A 198 -1.59 -22.69 6.28
CA ASN A 198 -2.91 -22.43 5.75
C ASN A 198 -2.92 -21.41 4.60
N TRP A 199 -1.79 -21.13 3.93
CA TRP A 199 -1.69 -20.09 2.91
C TRP A 199 -2.72 -20.28 1.76
N TYR A 200 -2.95 -21.50 1.33
CA TYR A 200 -3.87 -21.81 0.23
C TYR A 200 -5.33 -21.52 0.62
N GLU A 201 -5.76 -21.98 1.79
CA GLU A 201 -7.10 -21.71 2.30
C GLU A 201 -7.30 -20.23 2.61
N LEU A 202 -6.26 -19.54 3.07
CA LEU A 202 -6.29 -18.09 3.29
C LEU A 202 -6.55 -17.32 1.99
N LEU A 203 -5.86 -17.68 0.89
CA LEU A 203 -6.09 -17.05 -0.41
C LEU A 203 -7.51 -17.29 -0.91
N LYS A 204 -8.07 -18.49 -0.74
CA LYS A 204 -9.46 -18.77 -1.11
C LYS A 204 -10.47 -17.94 -0.31
N VAL A 205 -10.25 -17.78 1.00
CA VAL A 205 -11.11 -16.95 1.85
C VAL A 205 -11.02 -15.47 1.43
N LEU A 206 -9.83 -14.96 1.15
CA LEU A 206 -9.64 -13.60 0.67
C LEU A 206 -10.36 -13.38 -0.67
N HIS A 207 -10.15 -14.27 -1.63
CA HIS A 207 -10.81 -14.20 -2.93
C HIS A 207 -12.34 -14.26 -2.82
N ALA A 208 -12.88 -15.16 -1.98
CA ALA A 208 -14.33 -15.27 -1.73
C ALA A 208 -14.93 -13.99 -1.10
N ASN A 209 -14.11 -13.15 -0.48
CA ASN A 209 -14.49 -11.83 0.05
C ASN A 209 -14.06 -10.66 -0.86
N ASN A 210 -13.70 -10.94 -2.12
CA ASN A 210 -13.24 -9.97 -3.14
C ASN A 210 -11.98 -9.21 -2.74
N PHE A 211 -11.08 -9.84 -1.98
CA PHE A 211 -9.75 -9.31 -1.72
C PHE A 211 -8.72 -10.01 -2.61
N HIS A 212 -7.90 -9.21 -3.27
CA HIS A 212 -6.81 -9.67 -4.13
C HIS A 212 -5.47 -9.23 -3.54
N PRO A 213 -4.92 -10.00 -2.59
CA PRO A 213 -3.73 -9.59 -1.86
C PRO A 213 -2.51 -9.49 -2.75
N TYR A 214 -1.62 -8.56 -2.42
CA TYR A 214 -0.29 -8.51 -2.98
C TYR A 214 0.52 -9.71 -2.47
N LEU A 215 0.98 -10.54 -3.38
CA LEU A 215 1.84 -11.68 -3.06
C LEU A 215 3.27 -11.43 -3.52
N SER A 216 4.23 -11.72 -2.64
CA SER A 216 5.65 -11.69 -2.99
C SER A 216 6.38 -12.90 -2.42
N THR A 217 7.38 -13.40 -3.15
CA THR A 217 8.17 -14.56 -2.70
C THR A 217 9.62 -14.50 -3.17
N LYS A 218 10.49 -15.09 -2.34
CA LYS A 218 11.84 -15.56 -2.70
C LYS A 218 11.95 -17.09 -2.62
N LEU A 219 10.85 -17.78 -2.34
CA LEU A 219 10.84 -19.24 -2.25
C LEU A 219 10.79 -19.85 -3.65
N PRO A 220 11.68 -20.80 -4.00
CA PRO A 220 11.51 -21.63 -5.18
C PRO A 220 10.23 -22.46 -5.09
N LEU A 221 9.26 -22.21 -5.98
CA LEU A 221 7.97 -22.85 -5.97
C LEU A 221 7.97 -24.17 -6.74
N ARG A 222 7.24 -25.15 -6.20
CA ARG A 222 6.97 -26.42 -6.89
C ARG A 222 5.74 -26.29 -7.78
N GLU A 223 5.61 -27.13 -8.79
CA GLU A 223 4.44 -27.14 -9.71
C GLU A 223 3.12 -27.29 -8.98
N THR A 224 3.06 -28.11 -7.93
CA THR A 224 1.87 -28.26 -7.08
C THR A 224 1.47 -26.95 -6.38
N THR A 225 2.45 -26.13 -5.97
CA THR A 225 2.18 -24.80 -5.39
C THR A 225 1.64 -23.85 -6.46
N VAL A 226 2.24 -23.82 -7.65
CA VAL A 226 1.78 -22.96 -8.75
C VAL A 226 0.38 -23.35 -9.21
N THR A 227 0.07 -24.66 -9.28
CA THR A 227 -1.29 -25.12 -9.57
C THR A 227 -2.29 -24.65 -8.52
N LYS A 228 -1.95 -24.74 -7.24
CA LYS A 228 -2.79 -24.23 -6.15
C LYS A 228 -3.00 -22.70 -6.24
N LEU A 229 -1.97 -21.93 -6.57
CA LEU A 229 -2.08 -20.48 -6.79
C LEU A 229 -3.08 -20.16 -7.91
N LYS A 230 -2.97 -20.87 -9.06
CA LYS A 230 -3.92 -20.73 -10.16
C LYS A 230 -5.35 -21.03 -9.73
N ASN A 231 -5.55 -22.14 -8.98
CA ASN A 231 -6.86 -22.56 -8.49
C ASN A 231 -7.42 -21.63 -7.39
N ALA A 232 -6.55 -20.91 -6.66
CA ALA A 232 -6.98 -19.90 -5.68
C ALA A 232 -7.43 -18.59 -6.36
N GLY A 233 -7.30 -18.47 -7.70
CA GLY A 233 -7.74 -17.30 -8.43
C GLY A 233 -6.84 -16.07 -8.24
N ILE A 234 -5.54 -16.27 -7.95
CA ILE A 234 -4.63 -15.12 -7.83
C ILE A 234 -4.52 -14.39 -9.17
N GLN A 235 -4.43 -13.07 -9.11
CA GLN A 235 -4.31 -12.22 -10.28
C GLN A 235 -2.87 -12.13 -10.79
N ASP A 236 -1.90 -12.07 -9.86
CA ASP A 236 -0.47 -11.91 -10.14
C ASP A 236 0.39 -12.35 -8.95
N ILE A 237 1.71 -12.39 -9.16
CA ILE A 237 2.69 -12.64 -8.09
C ILE A 237 3.96 -11.86 -8.35
N GLN A 238 4.57 -11.31 -7.30
CA GLN A 238 5.91 -10.79 -7.36
C GLN A 238 6.92 -11.89 -7.03
N VAL A 239 7.96 -12.02 -7.84
CA VAL A 239 9.15 -12.82 -7.55
C VAL A 239 10.32 -11.88 -7.31
N SER A 240 10.92 -11.98 -6.13
CA SER A 240 12.12 -11.21 -5.81
C SER A 240 13.35 -11.90 -6.40
N LEU A 241 14.10 -11.17 -7.25
CA LEU A 241 15.25 -11.68 -7.98
C LEU A 241 16.35 -10.63 -8.00
N ASP A 242 17.39 -10.81 -7.16
CA ASP A 242 18.43 -9.79 -6.99
C ASP A 242 19.64 -10.02 -7.91
N SER A 243 19.84 -11.25 -8.40
CA SER A 243 20.88 -11.67 -9.34
C SER A 243 20.56 -13.06 -9.91
N LEU A 244 21.27 -13.47 -10.95
CA LEU A 244 21.35 -14.88 -11.38
C LEU A 244 22.77 -15.43 -11.29
N ILE A 245 23.69 -14.71 -10.68
CA ILE A 245 25.05 -15.14 -10.38
C ILE A 245 25.00 -15.88 -9.04
N GLY A 246 25.15 -17.22 -9.05
CA GLY A 246 24.96 -18.08 -7.88
C GLY A 246 25.79 -17.68 -6.67
N GLY A 247 27.08 -17.36 -6.85
CA GLY A 247 27.93 -16.90 -5.77
C GLY A 247 27.50 -15.58 -5.12
N HIS A 248 26.97 -14.63 -5.93
CA HIS A 248 26.43 -13.36 -5.41
C HIS A 248 25.18 -13.60 -4.59
N LEU A 249 24.25 -14.45 -5.08
CA LEU A 249 23.05 -14.82 -4.33
C LEU A 249 23.37 -15.60 -3.06
N ALA A 250 24.32 -16.54 -3.12
CA ALA A 250 24.73 -17.33 -1.96
C ALA A 250 25.20 -16.42 -0.81
N THR A 251 26.00 -15.41 -1.11
CA THR A 251 26.50 -14.44 -0.11
C THR A 251 25.44 -13.43 0.34
N SER A 252 24.55 -13.02 -0.54
CA SER A 252 23.53 -11.99 -0.24
C SER A 252 22.32 -12.55 0.51
N LEU A 253 21.88 -13.78 0.17
CA LEU A 253 20.66 -14.38 0.68
C LEU A 253 20.94 -15.55 1.65
N PHE A 254 22.21 -15.96 1.81
CA PHE A 254 22.64 -17.12 2.58
C PHE A 254 21.94 -18.41 2.11
N VAL A 255 22.00 -18.66 0.82
CA VAL A 255 21.46 -19.83 0.12
C VAL A 255 22.56 -20.60 -0.60
N ASP A 256 22.27 -21.81 -1.06
CA ASP A 256 23.19 -22.55 -1.93
C ASP A 256 23.22 -21.95 -3.36
N GLU A 257 24.32 -22.18 -4.11
CA GLU A 257 24.48 -21.62 -5.46
C GLU A 257 23.42 -22.13 -6.47
N SER A 258 22.83 -23.30 -6.22
CA SER A 258 21.76 -23.84 -7.05
C SER A 258 20.45 -23.03 -6.94
N TYR A 259 20.34 -22.12 -5.98
CA TYR A 259 19.18 -21.27 -5.79
C TYR A 259 18.85 -20.46 -7.03
N ALA A 260 19.86 -19.91 -7.73
CA ALA A 260 19.67 -19.17 -8.98
C ALA A 260 18.88 -20.00 -10.00
N TYR A 261 19.24 -21.25 -10.17
CA TYR A 261 18.54 -22.16 -11.09
C TYR A 261 17.14 -22.51 -10.58
N LYS A 262 16.95 -22.71 -9.28
CA LYS A 262 15.63 -23.03 -8.71
C LYS A 262 14.63 -21.88 -8.87
N ILE A 263 15.07 -20.62 -8.72
CA ILE A 263 14.21 -19.46 -8.88
C ILE A 263 13.89 -19.18 -10.36
N GLN A 264 14.84 -19.42 -11.28
CA GLN A 264 14.58 -19.39 -12.72
C GLN A 264 13.49 -20.41 -13.10
N LYS A 265 13.59 -21.65 -12.61
CA LYS A 265 12.54 -22.66 -12.81
C LYS A 265 11.18 -22.21 -12.29
N THR A 266 11.13 -21.51 -11.16
CA THR A 266 9.89 -20.97 -10.62
C THR A 266 9.27 -19.96 -11.57
N ILE A 267 10.06 -19.04 -12.11
CA ILE A 267 9.59 -18.02 -13.07
C ILE A 267 9.06 -18.67 -14.34
N LEU A 268 9.80 -19.62 -14.92
CA LEU A 268 9.35 -20.37 -16.10
C LEU A 268 8.08 -21.19 -15.84
N LEU A 269 7.93 -21.71 -14.62
CA LEU A 269 6.74 -22.45 -14.23
C LEU A 269 5.52 -21.52 -14.10
N LEU A 270 5.67 -20.36 -13.51
CA LEU A 270 4.64 -19.32 -13.44
C LEU A 270 4.21 -18.89 -14.86
N ASP A 271 5.17 -18.69 -15.77
CA ASP A 271 4.89 -18.37 -17.18
C ASP A 271 4.13 -19.51 -17.88
N LYS A 272 4.54 -20.76 -17.71
CA LYS A 272 3.82 -21.95 -18.23
C LYS A 272 2.33 -21.94 -17.82
N TYR A 273 2.03 -21.53 -16.58
CA TYR A 273 0.66 -21.43 -16.06
C TYR A 273 -0.02 -20.09 -16.37
N LYS A 274 0.64 -19.21 -17.13
CA LYS A 274 0.15 -17.87 -17.51
C LYS A 274 -0.27 -17.04 -16.29
N ILE A 275 0.52 -17.11 -15.21
CA ILE A 275 0.36 -16.25 -14.05
C ILE A 275 1.22 -15.01 -14.30
N PRO A 276 0.65 -13.81 -14.29
CA PRO A 276 1.39 -12.56 -14.42
C PRO A 276 2.46 -12.40 -13.34
N ILE A 277 3.67 -12.01 -13.75
CA ILE A 277 4.85 -11.96 -12.88
C ILE A 277 5.38 -10.53 -12.79
N TYR A 278 5.60 -10.06 -11.58
CA TYR A 278 6.34 -8.83 -11.29
C TYR A 278 7.71 -9.20 -10.75
N ILE A 279 8.77 -8.73 -11.37
CA ILE A 279 10.13 -8.94 -10.86
C ILE A 279 10.51 -7.77 -9.97
N HIS A 280 11.03 -8.07 -8.79
CA HIS A 280 11.57 -7.07 -7.87
C HIS A 280 13.02 -7.40 -7.53
N THR A 281 13.92 -6.45 -7.80
CA THR A 281 15.35 -6.55 -7.53
C THR A 281 15.74 -5.53 -6.47
N VAL A 282 16.47 -5.96 -5.46
CA VAL A 282 17.05 -5.08 -4.44
C VAL A 282 18.55 -4.97 -4.67
N LEU A 283 19.01 -3.76 -5.00
CA LEU A 283 20.41 -3.45 -5.17
C LEU A 283 21.10 -3.30 -3.81
N SER A 284 22.15 -4.08 -3.63
CA SER A 284 23.04 -3.99 -2.47
C SER A 284 24.50 -4.06 -2.93
N GLN A 285 25.46 -3.89 -2.04
CA GLN A 285 26.86 -4.07 -2.41
C GLN A 285 27.16 -5.47 -2.99
N ARG A 286 26.39 -6.49 -2.60
CA ARG A 286 26.62 -7.90 -3.00
C ARG A 286 25.94 -8.30 -4.30
N THR A 287 24.85 -7.60 -4.67
CA THR A 287 23.99 -7.92 -5.83
C THR A 287 23.64 -6.69 -6.66
N GLY A 288 24.46 -5.65 -6.61
CA GLY A 288 24.26 -4.39 -7.33
C GLY A 288 25.29 -4.15 -8.43
N SER A 289 25.93 -5.18 -8.96
CA SER A 289 26.84 -5.04 -10.11
C SER A 289 26.04 -4.93 -11.43
N ILE A 290 26.67 -4.40 -12.44
CA ILE A 290 26.07 -4.34 -13.78
C ILE A 290 25.88 -5.76 -14.34
N GLU A 291 26.74 -6.70 -13.97
CA GLU A 291 26.68 -8.11 -14.35
C GLU A 291 25.45 -8.78 -13.74
N ASP A 292 25.09 -8.46 -12.49
CA ASP A 292 23.87 -8.94 -11.85
C ASP A 292 22.64 -8.52 -12.62
N ILE A 293 22.55 -7.24 -12.98
CA ILE A 293 21.42 -6.67 -13.71
C ILE A 293 21.32 -7.23 -15.13
N LYS A 294 22.46 -7.35 -15.83
CA LYS A 294 22.50 -7.99 -17.15
C LYS A 294 22.07 -9.46 -17.11
N SER A 295 22.44 -10.18 -16.06
CA SER A 295 22.06 -11.60 -15.90
C SER A 295 20.54 -11.75 -15.78
N ILE A 296 19.88 -10.85 -15.01
CA ILE A 296 18.42 -10.82 -14.89
C ILE A 296 17.78 -10.44 -16.21
N TYR A 297 18.19 -9.33 -16.82
CA TYR A 297 17.67 -8.84 -18.09
C TYR A 297 17.66 -9.92 -19.17
N ASN A 298 18.81 -10.57 -19.40
CA ASN A 298 18.96 -11.60 -20.41
C ASN A 298 18.03 -12.80 -20.21
N PHE A 299 17.65 -13.07 -18.96
CA PHE A 299 16.73 -14.15 -18.62
C PHE A 299 15.27 -13.75 -18.77
N ILE A 300 14.87 -12.52 -18.34
CA ILE A 300 13.44 -12.16 -18.26
C ILE A 300 12.90 -11.51 -19.55
N LYS A 301 13.75 -10.94 -20.42
CA LYS A 301 13.35 -10.07 -21.55
C LYS A 301 12.35 -10.71 -22.51
N ASP A 302 12.43 -12.03 -22.71
CA ASP A 302 11.62 -12.79 -23.66
C ASP A 302 10.49 -13.61 -22.98
N ILE A 303 10.24 -13.41 -21.67
CA ILE A 303 9.20 -14.16 -20.94
C ILE A 303 7.86 -13.38 -20.98
N PRO A 304 6.81 -13.91 -21.66
CA PRO A 304 5.57 -13.18 -21.89
C PRO A 304 4.77 -12.79 -20.63
N SER A 305 4.89 -13.60 -19.57
CA SER A 305 4.18 -13.35 -18.32
C SER A 305 4.79 -12.25 -17.45
N ILE A 306 5.98 -11.72 -17.79
CA ILE A 306 6.57 -10.58 -17.08
C ILE A 306 5.76 -9.33 -17.39
N LYS A 307 5.35 -8.61 -16.34
CA LYS A 307 4.53 -7.40 -16.44
C LYS A 307 5.25 -6.13 -15.99
N GLU A 308 6.24 -6.26 -15.15
CA GLU A 308 7.09 -5.14 -14.69
C GLU A 308 8.37 -5.69 -14.09
N TRP A 309 9.44 -4.95 -14.24
CA TRP A 309 10.66 -5.13 -13.49
C TRP A 309 10.95 -3.89 -12.65
N LYS A 310 10.80 -4.01 -11.33
CA LYS A 310 11.10 -2.96 -10.37
C LYS A 310 12.45 -3.21 -9.72
N ILE A 311 13.28 -2.18 -9.68
CA ILE A 311 14.63 -2.19 -9.07
C ILE A 311 14.66 -1.11 -8.01
N ASP A 312 14.93 -1.48 -6.77
CA ASP A 312 15.07 -0.56 -5.63
C ASP A 312 16.46 -0.69 -5.00
N LYS A 313 16.92 0.35 -4.31
CA LYS A 313 18.10 0.26 -3.44
C LYS A 313 17.74 -0.36 -2.10
N ALA A 314 18.63 -1.13 -1.51
CA ALA A 314 18.49 -1.58 -0.13
C ALA A 314 18.32 -0.39 0.81
N GLY A 315 17.31 -0.44 1.67
CA GLY A 315 17.04 0.59 2.67
C GLY A 315 17.76 0.31 4.01
N LYS A 316 17.96 1.36 4.80
CA LYS A 316 18.47 1.23 6.16
C LYS A 316 17.40 0.60 7.07
N SER A 317 17.70 -0.51 7.71
CA SER A 317 16.81 -1.20 8.67
C SER A 317 17.10 -0.75 10.10
N MET A 318 16.05 -0.71 10.95
CA MET A 318 16.19 -0.57 12.40
C MET A 318 16.66 -1.87 13.08
N TYR A 319 16.55 -2.99 12.39
CA TYR A 319 16.69 -4.33 12.95
C TYR A 319 17.86 -5.11 12.34
N ALA A 320 18.58 -4.51 11.39
CA ALA A 320 19.75 -5.14 10.78
C ALA A 320 20.93 -5.18 11.76
N ASN A 321 21.61 -6.32 11.79
CA ASN A 321 22.87 -6.45 12.52
C ASN A 321 24.08 -5.95 11.70
N THR A 322 23.90 -5.78 10.39
CA THR A 322 24.95 -5.31 9.47
C THR A 322 24.86 -3.78 9.36
N PRO A 323 25.98 -3.05 9.48
CA PRO A 323 26.01 -1.62 9.22
C PRO A 323 25.46 -1.29 7.83
N TYR A 324 24.74 -0.19 7.71
CA TYR A 324 24.12 0.16 6.42
C TYR A 324 25.15 0.44 5.32
N GLU A 325 26.29 0.97 5.70
CA GLU A 325 27.45 1.23 4.85
C GLU A 325 27.98 -0.04 4.14
N ASP A 326 27.79 -1.22 4.75
CA ASP A 326 28.14 -2.52 4.18
C ASP A 326 27.04 -3.13 3.31
N ILE A 327 25.87 -2.49 3.30
CA ILE A 327 24.68 -2.91 2.53
C ILE A 327 24.46 -2.01 1.32
N GLU A 328 24.63 -0.70 1.49
CA GLU A 328 24.29 0.31 0.50
C GLU A 328 25.12 0.19 -0.78
N ILE A 329 24.46 0.17 -1.92
CA ILE A 329 25.14 0.27 -3.22
C ILE A 329 25.75 1.66 -3.38
N PRO A 330 27.02 1.80 -3.81
CA PRO A 330 27.63 3.10 -4.10
C PRO A 330 26.88 3.84 -5.23
N GLU A 331 26.77 5.16 -5.16
CA GLU A 331 26.07 6.00 -6.17
C GLU A 331 26.60 5.79 -7.60
N LYS A 332 27.92 5.56 -7.77
CA LYS A 332 28.50 5.21 -9.09
C LYS A 332 27.94 3.89 -9.66
N GLY A 333 27.56 2.93 -8.77
CA GLY A 333 26.90 1.69 -9.17
C GLY A 333 25.48 1.97 -9.65
N VAL A 334 24.75 2.81 -8.92
CA VAL A 334 23.39 3.23 -9.30
C VAL A 334 23.41 3.94 -10.66
N GLU A 335 24.38 4.83 -10.90
CA GLU A 335 24.55 5.55 -12.16
C GLU A 335 24.76 4.59 -13.34
N LYS A 336 25.68 3.62 -13.21
CA LYS A 336 25.95 2.63 -14.26
C LYS A 336 24.71 1.79 -14.57
N ILE A 337 23.96 1.37 -13.53
CA ILE A 337 22.73 0.62 -13.69
C ILE A 337 21.66 1.47 -14.37
N ALA A 338 21.49 2.74 -13.97
CA ALA A 338 20.53 3.64 -14.59
C ALA A 338 20.83 3.83 -16.09
N MET A 339 22.10 4.05 -16.46
CA MET A 339 22.51 4.15 -17.86
C MET A 339 22.23 2.87 -18.66
N PHE A 340 22.50 1.71 -18.08
CA PHE A 340 22.19 0.45 -18.72
C PHE A 340 20.67 0.25 -18.92
N ILE A 341 19.86 0.56 -17.90
CA ILE A 341 18.40 0.45 -18.01
C ILE A 341 17.87 1.40 -19.08
N ASP A 342 18.40 2.63 -19.18
CA ASP A 342 18.02 3.57 -20.24
C ASP A 342 18.33 3.04 -21.64
N SER A 343 19.38 2.21 -21.78
CA SER A 343 19.74 1.61 -23.08
C SER A 343 18.91 0.40 -23.49
N ILE A 344 18.16 -0.23 -22.56
CA ILE A 344 17.43 -1.47 -22.83
C ILE A 344 15.92 -1.36 -22.60
N LYS A 345 15.41 -0.26 -22.02
CA LYS A 345 13.99 -0.13 -21.62
C LYS A 345 13.02 -0.24 -22.81
N ASP A 346 13.45 0.09 -24.01
CA ASP A 346 12.66 0.05 -25.23
C ASP A 346 12.76 -1.32 -25.94
N ASP A 347 13.63 -2.22 -25.48
CA ASP A 347 13.83 -3.56 -26.04
C ASP A 347 12.88 -4.62 -25.44
N VAL A 348 12.08 -4.26 -24.44
CA VAL A 348 11.19 -5.17 -23.71
C VAL A 348 9.74 -4.71 -23.75
N SER A 349 8.80 -5.63 -23.63
CA SER A 349 7.36 -5.36 -23.68
C SER A 349 6.77 -4.88 -22.33
N PHE A 350 7.58 -4.78 -21.28
CA PHE A 350 7.16 -4.41 -19.93
C PHE A 350 7.96 -3.21 -19.40
N PRO A 351 7.38 -2.38 -18.54
CA PRO A 351 8.08 -1.25 -17.94
C PRO A 351 9.18 -1.72 -16.99
N ILE A 352 10.32 -0.99 -17.02
CA ILE A 352 11.41 -1.13 -16.05
C ILE A 352 11.46 0.14 -15.20
N ARG A 353 11.36 -0.02 -13.88
CA ARG A 353 11.49 1.07 -12.91
C ARG A 353 12.79 0.89 -12.13
N ALA A 354 13.71 1.80 -12.29
CA ALA A 354 15.02 1.75 -11.63
C ALA A 354 15.31 3.03 -10.86
N PRO A 355 16.10 2.96 -9.78
CA PRO A 355 16.54 4.14 -9.05
C PRO A 355 17.42 5.02 -9.94
N ARG A 356 17.33 6.33 -9.73
CA ARG A 356 18.19 7.31 -10.38
C ARG A 356 19.26 7.78 -9.40
N PRO A 357 20.45 8.09 -9.88
CA PRO A 357 21.48 8.69 -9.03
C PRO A 357 20.97 10.02 -8.48
N LYS A 358 21.35 10.31 -7.24
CA LYS A 358 21.06 11.61 -6.65
C LYS A 358 21.83 12.68 -7.43
N VAL A 359 21.15 13.68 -7.94
CA VAL A 359 21.79 14.84 -8.55
C VAL A 359 22.53 15.60 -7.45
N ALA A 360 23.80 15.94 -7.67
CA ALA A 360 24.66 16.55 -6.65
C ALA A 360 24.05 17.79 -5.97
N ASN A 361 23.23 18.55 -6.67
CA ASN A 361 22.50 19.71 -6.14
C ASN A 361 21.29 19.34 -5.23
N GLN A 362 20.80 18.08 -5.27
CA GLN A 362 19.73 17.61 -4.37
C GLN A 362 20.27 17.06 -3.05
N LEU A 363 21.57 16.82 -2.92
CA LEU A 363 22.22 16.35 -1.68
C LEU A 363 22.32 17.44 -0.60
N ALA A 364 22.19 18.72 -0.96
CA ALA A 364 22.34 19.86 -0.06
C ALA A 364 21.02 20.61 0.23
N GLU A 365 19.95 20.29 -0.48
CA GLU A 365 18.64 20.87 -0.16
C GLU A 365 17.99 20.07 0.96
N ASN A 366 18.19 20.54 2.22
CA ASN A 366 17.18 20.36 3.25
C ASN A 366 15.83 20.67 2.58
N MET A 367 14.86 19.75 2.70
CA MET A 367 13.51 19.98 2.20
C MET A 367 13.11 21.40 2.59
N LYS A 368 12.75 22.26 1.62
CA LYS A 368 12.34 23.63 1.94
C LYS A 368 11.23 23.56 2.97
N GLU A 369 11.15 24.51 3.86
CA GLU A 369 10.14 24.54 4.93
C GLU A 369 8.73 24.33 4.36
N GLU A 370 8.42 24.94 3.22
CA GLU A 370 7.14 24.77 2.52
C GLU A 370 6.90 23.33 2.07
N ASP A 371 7.91 22.62 1.57
CA ASP A 371 7.81 21.24 1.11
C ASP A 371 7.56 20.29 2.29
N PHE A 372 8.17 20.54 3.46
CA PHE A 372 7.93 19.76 4.66
C PHE A 372 6.47 19.84 5.11
N PHE A 373 5.87 21.02 5.09
CA PHE A 373 4.47 21.20 5.51
C PHE A 373 3.44 20.78 4.45
N THR A 374 3.86 20.56 3.21
CA THR A 374 3.02 20.04 2.12
C THR A 374 3.19 18.54 1.88
N ARG A 375 4.05 17.86 2.66
CA ARG A 375 4.28 16.41 2.54
C ARG A 375 3.00 15.58 2.62
N GLY A 376 3.03 14.39 2.06
CA GLY A 376 1.93 13.44 2.12
C GLY A 376 1.56 13.03 3.56
N LEU A 377 0.29 12.73 3.79
CA LEU A 377 -0.20 12.21 5.04
C LEU A 377 0.23 10.75 5.22
N CYS A 378 0.72 10.39 6.42
CA CYS A 378 1.00 9.00 6.76
C CYS A 378 -0.30 8.18 6.85
N SER A 379 -0.39 7.05 6.13
CA SER A 379 -1.56 6.17 6.18
C SER A 379 -1.69 5.39 7.51
N GLY A 380 -0.59 5.20 8.23
CA GLY A 380 -0.56 4.46 9.49
C GLY A 380 -1.47 5.06 10.57
N ASN A 381 -2.44 4.29 11.05
CA ASN A 381 -3.47 4.74 12.00
C ASN A 381 -4.34 5.92 11.50
N TYR A 382 -4.19 6.30 10.24
CA TYR A 382 -5.10 7.23 9.53
C TYR A 382 -6.13 6.45 8.70
N SER A 383 -5.67 5.57 7.84
CA SER A 383 -6.48 4.74 6.94
C SER A 383 -6.02 3.27 6.88
N SER A 384 -4.87 2.93 7.44
CA SER A 384 -4.31 1.58 7.44
C SER A 384 -3.94 1.06 8.81
N MET A 385 -4.05 -0.26 8.99
CA MET A 385 -3.60 -0.99 10.17
C MET A 385 -2.80 -2.24 9.79
N PHE A 386 -1.94 -2.68 10.68
CA PHE A 386 -1.04 -3.81 10.47
C PHE A 386 -1.21 -4.84 11.58
N ILE A 387 -1.52 -6.09 11.22
CA ILE A 387 -1.74 -7.20 12.15
C ILE A 387 -0.50 -8.08 12.17
N LEU A 388 0.07 -8.25 13.36
CA LEU A 388 1.25 -9.08 13.59
C LEU A 388 0.88 -10.57 13.74
N PRO A 389 1.83 -11.52 13.55
CA PRO A 389 1.55 -12.95 13.61
C PRO A 389 1.03 -13.43 14.99
N ASP A 390 1.36 -12.73 16.06
CA ASP A 390 0.88 -13.02 17.42
C ASP A 390 -0.49 -12.43 17.75
N GLY A 391 -1.10 -11.73 16.79
CA GLY A 391 -2.44 -11.12 16.92
C GLY A 391 -2.40 -9.66 17.38
N LYS A 392 -1.26 -9.14 17.80
CA LYS A 392 -1.14 -7.72 18.12
C LYS A 392 -1.34 -6.88 16.86
N VAL A 393 -1.87 -5.68 17.05
CA VAL A 393 -2.12 -4.73 15.95
C VAL A 393 -1.28 -3.49 16.16
N THR A 394 -0.56 -3.10 15.14
CA THR A 394 0.26 -1.88 15.09
C THR A 394 -0.15 -0.98 13.93
N MET A 395 0.38 0.23 13.88
CA MET A 395 0.06 1.21 12.84
C MET A 395 0.97 1.12 11.60
N CYS A 396 2.11 0.44 11.70
CA CYS A 396 3.10 0.37 10.61
C CYS A 396 3.89 -0.93 10.68
N GLU A 397 4.19 -1.53 9.53
CA GLU A 397 4.94 -2.79 9.45
C GLU A 397 6.35 -2.70 10.07
N GLU A 398 7.03 -1.55 9.95
CA GLU A 398 8.37 -1.38 10.48
C GLU A 398 8.40 -1.02 11.99
N LEU A 399 7.25 -0.71 12.60
CA LEU A 399 7.16 -0.49 14.06
C LEU A 399 6.92 -1.78 14.84
N TYR A 400 6.57 -2.87 14.16
CA TYR A 400 6.41 -4.23 14.71
C TYR A 400 5.91 -4.26 16.17
N TRP A 401 6.63 -4.92 17.07
CA TRP A 401 6.29 -5.12 18.48
C TRP A 401 6.71 -3.97 19.41
N ILE A 402 6.99 -2.76 18.91
CA ILE A 402 7.28 -1.62 19.80
C ILE A 402 6.03 -1.29 20.64
N PRO A 403 6.08 -1.39 21.98
CA PRO A 403 4.88 -1.36 22.83
C PRO A 403 4.04 -0.08 22.69
N LYS A 404 4.69 1.06 22.44
CA LYS A 404 4.04 2.36 22.23
C LYS A 404 3.03 2.30 21.10
N PHE A 405 3.34 1.56 20.01
CA PHE A 405 2.57 1.55 18.78
C PHE A 405 1.62 0.35 18.66
N ILE A 406 1.57 -0.53 19.65
CA ILE A 406 0.57 -1.61 19.69
C ILE A 406 -0.77 -1.02 20.13
N ILE A 407 -1.76 -1.04 19.27
CA ILE A 407 -3.08 -0.41 19.48
C ILE A 407 -4.17 -1.39 19.90
N GLY A 408 -3.92 -2.69 19.84
CA GLY A 408 -4.87 -3.73 20.27
C GLY A 408 -4.40 -5.14 19.94
N ASN A 409 -5.30 -6.11 20.13
CA ASN A 409 -5.06 -7.53 19.84
C ASN A 409 -6.28 -8.14 19.15
N ILE A 410 -6.09 -8.63 17.92
CA ILE A 410 -7.18 -9.19 17.10
C ILE A 410 -7.74 -10.51 17.63
N LYS A 411 -7.03 -11.20 18.53
CA LYS A 411 -7.55 -12.42 19.18
C LYS A 411 -8.68 -12.13 20.15
N GLU A 412 -8.73 -10.91 20.68
CA GLU A 412 -9.63 -10.50 21.77
C GLU A 412 -10.64 -9.46 21.32
N GLN A 413 -10.32 -8.66 20.31
CA GLN A 413 -11.07 -7.49 19.90
C GLN A 413 -11.45 -7.56 18.43
N SER A 414 -12.54 -6.93 18.04
CA SER A 414 -12.93 -6.70 16.63
C SER A 414 -12.03 -5.63 15.98
N LEU A 415 -12.06 -5.56 14.66
CA LEU A 415 -11.35 -4.50 13.91
C LEU A 415 -11.80 -3.10 14.33
N THR A 416 -13.11 -2.92 14.52
CA THR A 416 -13.70 -1.64 14.91
C THR A 416 -13.31 -1.24 16.32
N GLU A 417 -13.30 -2.17 17.29
CA GLU A 417 -12.87 -1.89 18.67
C GLU A 417 -11.41 -1.51 18.75
N ILE A 418 -10.52 -2.21 18.02
CA ILE A 418 -9.09 -1.87 17.96
C ILE A 418 -8.89 -0.51 17.32
N TRP A 419 -9.51 -0.30 16.15
CA TRP A 419 -9.37 0.92 15.38
C TRP A 419 -9.82 2.15 16.16
N ASN A 420 -10.92 2.05 16.90
CA ASN A 420 -11.46 3.15 17.70
C ASN A 420 -11.08 3.07 19.18
N SER A 421 -10.06 2.27 19.55
CA SER A 421 -9.55 2.20 20.92
C SER A 421 -8.99 3.56 21.37
N GLN A 422 -9.07 3.85 22.67
CA GLN A 422 -8.47 5.06 23.24
C GLN A 422 -6.99 5.18 22.87
N LYS A 423 -6.27 4.06 22.80
CA LYS A 423 -4.85 4.03 22.43
C LYS A 423 -4.61 4.41 20.97
N ALA A 424 -5.41 3.90 20.04
CA ALA A 424 -5.34 4.28 18.64
C ALA A 424 -5.67 5.76 18.43
N LEU A 425 -6.74 6.23 19.10
CA LEU A 425 -7.18 7.63 19.00
C LEU A 425 -6.16 8.60 19.61
N SER A 426 -5.58 8.29 20.77
CA SER A 426 -4.57 9.16 21.39
C SER A 426 -3.26 9.22 20.58
N LEU A 427 -2.86 8.14 19.94
CA LEU A 427 -1.71 8.14 19.01
C LEU A 427 -1.95 9.02 17.78
N PHE A 428 -3.18 9.04 17.27
CA PHE A 428 -3.54 9.87 16.13
C PHE A 428 -3.71 11.35 16.55
N ASN A 429 -4.39 11.60 17.67
CA ASN A 429 -4.69 12.94 18.19
C ASN A 429 -3.64 13.40 19.21
N THR A 430 -2.36 13.03 19.07
CA THR A 430 -1.29 13.49 19.94
C THR A 430 -1.31 15.01 20.04
N THR A 431 -1.49 15.55 21.25
CA THR A 431 -1.48 16.99 21.51
C THR A 431 -0.08 17.48 21.85
N GLN A 432 0.10 18.80 21.91
CA GLN A 432 1.41 19.38 22.24
C GLN A 432 1.78 19.13 23.70
N GLU A 433 0.78 19.05 24.58
CA GLU A 433 0.92 18.74 26.01
C GLU A 433 1.40 17.28 26.24
N ASP A 434 1.10 16.36 25.31
CA ASP A 434 1.59 14.98 25.36
C ASP A 434 3.09 14.86 25.07
N ILE A 435 3.71 15.93 24.58
CA ILE A 435 5.12 15.93 24.17
C ILE A 435 5.99 16.38 25.36
N PRO A 436 6.96 15.57 25.78
CA PRO A 436 7.89 15.94 26.84
C PRO A 436 8.69 17.22 26.52
N ALA A 437 8.98 18.00 27.57
CA ALA A 437 9.74 19.27 27.47
C ALA A 437 11.16 19.08 26.86
N SER A 438 11.68 17.86 26.85
CA SER A 438 12.95 17.53 26.21
C SER A 438 12.92 17.54 24.68
N SER A 439 11.74 17.64 24.09
CA SER A 439 11.55 17.70 22.63
C SER A 439 11.31 19.13 22.15
N LEU A 440 11.90 19.50 21.01
CA LEU A 440 11.62 20.77 20.33
C LEU A 440 10.12 20.91 19.97
N CYS A 441 9.41 19.79 19.77
CA CYS A 441 7.99 19.82 19.45
C CYS A 441 7.11 20.32 20.62
N HIS A 442 7.60 20.28 21.87
CA HIS A 442 6.85 20.70 23.05
C HIS A 442 6.45 22.19 23.02
N SER A 443 7.29 23.04 22.44
CA SER A 443 7.06 24.49 22.32
C SER A 443 7.03 24.98 20.87
N CYS A 444 6.81 24.09 19.91
CA CYS A 444 6.82 24.42 18.49
C CYS A 444 5.55 25.14 18.06
N SER A 445 5.67 26.33 17.45
CA SER A 445 4.54 27.11 16.93
C SER A 445 3.77 26.42 15.81
N ASP A 446 4.44 25.56 15.01
CA ASP A 446 3.86 24.82 13.89
C ASP A 446 3.40 23.40 14.26
N PHE A 447 3.31 23.09 15.56
CA PHE A 447 2.93 21.75 16.02
C PHE A 447 1.61 21.26 15.39
N LEU A 448 0.58 22.10 15.42
CA LEU A 448 -0.74 21.76 14.87
C LEU A 448 -0.63 21.46 13.36
N LYS A 449 0.01 22.32 12.60
CA LYS A 449 0.22 22.18 11.15
C LYS A 449 1.01 20.90 10.81
N CYS A 450 2.01 20.57 11.63
CA CYS A 450 2.90 19.42 11.43
C CYS A 450 2.28 18.11 11.94
N ARG A 451 2.07 17.97 13.26
CA ARG A 451 1.71 16.67 13.85
C ARG A 451 0.21 16.38 13.83
N SER A 452 -0.63 17.40 14.05
CA SER A 452 -2.07 17.16 14.11
C SER A 452 -2.74 17.05 12.75
N ILE A 453 -2.20 17.72 11.73
CA ILE A 453 -2.78 17.71 10.37
C ILE A 453 -2.09 16.70 9.45
N LYS A 454 -0.76 16.67 9.43
CA LYS A 454 0.01 15.86 8.48
C LYS A 454 0.51 14.54 9.04
N GLN A 455 0.61 14.44 10.37
CA GLN A 455 1.29 13.36 11.07
C GLN A 455 2.81 13.33 10.76
N VAL A 456 3.54 12.61 11.58
CA VAL A 456 4.99 12.39 11.42
C VAL A 456 5.26 10.93 11.09
N CYS A 457 6.40 10.66 10.48
CA CYS A 457 6.84 9.29 10.25
C CYS A 457 7.48 8.73 11.54
N TYR A 458 6.68 8.09 12.39
CA TYR A 458 7.18 7.50 13.64
C TYR A 458 8.31 6.50 13.44
N LYS A 459 8.29 5.72 12.35
CA LYS A 459 9.37 4.77 12.05
C LYS A 459 10.71 5.48 11.85
N GLU A 460 10.73 6.59 11.11
CA GLU A 460 11.97 7.33 10.87
C GLU A 460 12.45 8.04 12.15
N ILE A 461 11.54 8.54 12.97
CA ILE A 461 11.89 9.10 14.28
C ILE A 461 12.51 8.04 15.18
N VAL A 462 11.88 6.87 15.29
CA VAL A 462 12.40 5.76 16.10
C VAL A 462 13.75 5.26 15.59
N LYS A 463 13.90 5.17 14.27
CA LYS A 463 15.13 4.77 13.60
C LYS A 463 16.29 5.73 13.87
N GLN A 464 15.99 7.03 13.93
CA GLN A 464 17.00 8.07 14.17
C GLN A 464 17.33 8.24 15.66
N HIS A 465 16.30 8.19 16.52
CA HIS A 465 16.41 8.63 17.92
C HIS A 465 16.22 7.50 18.95
N GLY A 466 15.80 6.31 18.52
CA GLY A 466 15.41 5.20 19.38
C GLY A 466 13.94 5.21 19.79
N GLN A 467 13.43 4.04 20.20
CA GLN A 467 12.00 3.83 20.47
C GLN A 467 11.44 4.70 21.61
N GLU A 468 12.25 5.02 22.60
CA GLU A 468 11.87 5.85 23.76
C GLU A 468 11.69 7.33 23.39
N LYS A 469 12.22 7.76 22.22
CA LYS A 469 12.18 9.13 21.74
C LYS A 469 11.18 9.34 20.59
N TRP A 470 10.11 8.56 20.54
CA TRP A 470 9.04 8.63 19.53
C TRP A 470 8.43 10.04 19.37
N TYR A 471 8.55 10.88 20.40
CA TYR A 471 8.04 12.25 20.47
C TYR A 471 9.02 13.30 19.92
N PHE A 472 10.19 12.91 19.47
CA PHE A 472 11.18 13.82 18.87
C PHE A 472 10.69 14.34 17.51
N PRO A 473 11.30 15.43 16.99
CA PRO A 473 10.97 15.95 15.68
C PRO A 473 11.09 14.90 14.57
N ASP A 474 10.28 15.04 13.52
CA ASP A 474 10.46 14.31 12.28
C ASP A 474 11.89 14.54 11.75
N VAL A 475 12.50 13.54 11.13
CA VAL A 475 13.89 13.61 10.65
C VAL A 475 14.10 14.70 9.58
N ASN A 476 13.03 15.07 8.88
CA ASN A 476 13.03 16.13 7.87
C ASN A 476 12.53 17.48 8.43
N CYS A 477 12.37 17.60 9.74
CA CYS A 477 11.87 18.83 10.35
C CYS A 477 12.84 20.01 10.10
N PRO A 478 12.38 21.12 9.48
CA PRO A 478 13.24 22.25 9.14
C PRO A 478 13.90 22.93 10.35
N TYR A 479 13.29 22.77 11.55
CA TYR A 479 13.77 23.39 12.78
C TYR A 479 14.87 22.61 13.50
N THR A 480 15.15 21.36 13.11
CA THR A 480 16.22 20.55 13.73
C THR A 480 17.61 21.06 13.38
N ASN A 481 17.80 21.67 12.22
CA ASN A 481 19.07 22.18 11.74
C ASN A 481 19.39 23.60 12.21
N MET A 482 18.46 24.32 12.86
CA MET A 482 18.67 25.70 13.33
C MET A 482 19.45 25.81 14.66
N LYS A 483 19.64 24.70 15.40
CA LYS A 483 20.37 24.69 16.69
C LYS A 483 21.84 24.29 16.60
N SER A 484 22.35 24.02 15.39
CA SER A 484 23.77 23.72 15.16
C SER A 484 24.56 24.89 14.56
N LYS A 485 24.06 26.13 14.74
CA LYS A 485 24.80 27.36 14.45
C LYS A 485 25.08 28.15 15.71
#